data_85f7eac18eb661e4e8977b1a29b38624
#
_entry.id   85f7eac18eb661e4e8977b1a29b38624
#
_cell.length_a   1.000
_cell.length_b   1.000
_cell.length_c   1.000
_cell.angle_alpha   90.00
_cell.angle_beta   90.00
_cell.angle_gamma   90.00
#
_symmetry.space_group_name_H-M   'P 1'
#
loop_
_entity.id
_entity.type
_entity.pdbx_description
1 polymer ?
#
loop_
_entity_poly.entity_id
_entity_poly.type
_entity_poly.pdbx_seq_one_letter_code
_entity_poly.pdbx_strand_id
1 'polypeptide(L)'
;MKALFIYNPIAGKKNTKDKLIKNLLKQYDFEIVWHDTSIGPFTNLKPNDFERIFACGGDGTIKEISSWILHNNSQTPLAIIPLGSGNILAQSLGIPLDTPKALKLGFSDQIKKIDVGLINHRHYFLIAAGCGFDARIIKNTSRKAKRAWGFLAYGLSLILNFFNVKPDKFFIKFDGYSKTVTAQSIFISNFAKFFNLKLNPESRIDDGNLNISILKTLRLKDLIILIRRFLFEDYQKDWRYEFHKVKDVYILPFNKKTHMQIDGEVIELPYLDIKVLPQALNIIANKLP
;
A
#
# COMPACT_ATOMS: atom_id res chain seq x y z
N MET A 1 -16.62 26.17 1.73
CA MET A 1 -15.66 25.07 1.42
C MET A 1 -16.41 23.74 1.38
N LYS A 2 -16.13 22.86 0.37
CA LYS A 2 -16.88 21.62 0.14
C LYS A 2 -15.97 20.40 0.31
N ALA A 3 -16.36 19.48 1.21
CA ALA A 3 -15.60 18.28 1.51
C ALA A 3 -16.41 17.01 1.21
N LEU A 4 -15.80 16.03 0.54
CA LEU A 4 -16.39 14.73 0.26
C LEU A 4 -15.89 13.67 1.24
N PHE A 5 -16.81 13.01 1.93
CA PHE A 5 -16.54 11.88 2.79
C PHE A 5 -17.00 10.58 2.11
N ILE A 6 -16.04 9.74 1.71
CA ILE A 6 -16.32 8.41 1.16
C ILE A 6 -16.14 7.39 2.29
N TYR A 7 -17.27 6.90 2.79
CA TYR A 7 -17.34 6.00 3.94
C TYR A 7 -17.59 4.56 3.50
N ASN A 8 -16.71 3.66 3.94
CA ASN A 8 -16.88 2.23 3.72
C ASN A 8 -17.42 1.55 5.01
N PRO A 9 -18.71 1.17 5.06
CA PRO A 9 -19.32 0.62 6.25
C PRO A 9 -18.83 -0.78 6.63
N ILE A 10 -18.20 -1.50 5.70
CA ILE A 10 -17.64 -2.84 5.98
C ILE A 10 -16.19 -2.81 6.42
N ALA A 11 -15.55 -1.63 6.46
CA ALA A 11 -14.18 -1.49 6.92
C ALA A 11 -14.08 -1.68 8.44
N GLY A 12 -13.20 -2.58 8.88
CA GLY A 12 -12.89 -2.81 10.30
C GLY A 12 -13.96 -3.56 11.11
N LYS A 13 -14.06 -3.27 12.40
CA LYS A 13 -15.10 -3.84 13.28
C LYS A 13 -16.41 -3.07 13.08
N LYS A 14 -17.54 -3.80 13.00
CA LYS A 14 -18.88 -3.24 12.77
C LYS A 14 -19.17 -1.94 13.55
N ASN A 15 -19.39 -0.91 12.82
CA ASN A 15 -20.38 0.17 12.79
C ASN A 15 -20.86 0.85 14.09
N THR A 16 -20.06 1.82 14.55
CA THR A 16 -20.59 3.00 15.26
C THR A 16 -19.78 4.26 14.89
N LYS A 17 -18.80 4.11 13.98
CA LYS A 17 -17.86 5.20 13.64
C LYS A 17 -18.47 6.25 12.71
N ASP A 18 -19.46 5.88 11.89
CA ASP A 18 -20.21 6.86 11.07
C ASP A 18 -20.90 7.93 11.92
N LYS A 19 -21.61 7.52 12.98
CA LYS A 19 -22.26 8.43 13.92
C LYS A 19 -21.26 9.33 14.65
N LEU A 20 -20.11 8.73 15.06
CA LEU A 20 -19.03 9.49 15.70
C LEU A 20 -18.48 10.54 14.74
N ILE A 21 -18.13 10.14 13.50
CA ILE A 21 -17.60 11.07 12.50
C ILE A 21 -18.61 12.18 12.21
N LYS A 22 -19.88 11.85 11.93
CA LYS A 22 -20.95 12.83 11.67
C LYS A 22 -21.17 13.79 12.83
N ASN A 23 -21.06 13.32 14.08
CA ASN A 23 -21.15 14.20 15.23
C ASN A 23 -19.94 15.15 15.34
N LEU A 24 -18.74 14.66 15.08
CA LEU A 24 -17.53 15.47 15.10
C LEU A 24 -17.51 16.51 13.96
N LEU A 25 -18.14 16.20 12.82
CA LEU A 25 -18.22 17.11 11.68
C LEU A 25 -19.04 18.39 11.96
N LYS A 26 -19.95 18.36 12.92
CA LYS A 26 -20.78 19.53 13.28
C LYS A 26 -19.98 20.75 13.77
N GLN A 27 -18.73 20.56 14.17
CA GLN A 27 -17.84 21.63 14.64
C GLN A 27 -17.04 22.31 13.52
N TYR A 28 -17.13 21.79 12.28
CA TYR A 28 -16.40 22.30 11.13
C TYR A 28 -17.34 23.04 10.19
N ASP A 29 -16.93 24.23 9.74
CA ASP A 29 -17.70 25.04 8.79
C ASP A 29 -17.37 24.63 7.35
N PHE A 30 -17.84 23.41 6.98
CA PHE A 30 -17.72 22.86 5.64
C PHE A 30 -19.05 22.34 5.15
N GLU A 31 -19.33 22.52 3.86
CA GLU A 31 -20.38 21.77 3.18
C GLU A 31 -19.93 20.31 3.06
N ILE A 32 -20.56 19.43 3.81
CA ILE A 32 -20.18 18.01 3.86
C ILE A 32 -21.04 17.21 2.90
N VAL A 33 -20.41 16.61 1.90
CA VAL A 33 -21.02 15.57 1.05
C VAL A 33 -20.62 14.22 1.57
N TRP A 34 -21.62 13.44 2.00
CA TRP A 34 -21.40 12.09 2.54
C TRP A 34 -21.80 11.03 1.53
N HIS A 35 -20.87 10.18 1.16
CA HIS A 35 -21.08 9.03 0.27
C HIS A 35 -20.80 7.73 1.03
N ASP A 36 -21.79 6.85 1.09
CA ASP A 36 -21.65 5.50 1.63
C ASP A 36 -21.44 4.53 0.47
N THR A 37 -20.31 3.79 0.47
CA THR A 37 -19.96 2.87 -0.61
C THR A 37 -20.91 1.67 -0.74
N SER A 38 -21.77 1.42 0.25
CA SER A 38 -22.80 0.37 0.15
C SER A 38 -24.00 0.78 -0.70
N ILE A 39 -24.20 2.08 -0.93
CA ILE A 39 -25.34 2.62 -1.71
C ILE A 39 -25.03 2.60 -3.21
N GLY A 40 -23.75 2.75 -3.56
CA GLY A 40 -23.34 2.77 -4.97
C GLY A 40 -21.91 3.30 -5.17
N PRO A 41 -21.44 3.33 -6.42
CA PRO A 41 -20.10 3.79 -6.74
C PRO A 41 -19.99 5.31 -6.59
N PHE A 42 -18.93 5.78 -5.93
CA PHE A 42 -18.59 7.20 -5.85
C PHE A 42 -17.96 7.76 -7.15
N THR A 43 -17.64 6.89 -8.07
CA THR A 43 -16.99 7.24 -9.34
C THR A 43 -17.84 8.12 -10.26
N ASN A 44 -19.13 8.28 -9.96
CA ASN A 44 -20.04 9.23 -10.64
C ASN A 44 -19.83 10.68 -10.20
N LEU A 45 -19.10 10.90 -9.10
CA LEU A 45 -18.70 12.22 -8.64
C LEU A 45 -17.41 12.67 -9.34
N LYS A 46 -17.13 13.97 -9.35
CA LYS A 46 -15.88 14.51 -9.87
C LYS A 46 -15.00 14.96 -8.71
N PRO A 47 -13.74 14.47 -8.58
CA PRO A 47 -12.88 14.87 -7.47
C PRO A 47 -12.67 16.37 -7.37
N ASN A 48 -12.59 17.06 -8.52
CA ASN A 48 -12.34 18.49 -8.61
C ASN A 48 -13.52 19.38 -8.12
N ASP A 49 -14.70 18.79 -7.87
CA ASP A 49 -15.83 19.52 -7.28
C ASP A 49 -15.66 19.72 -5.75
N PHE A 50 -14.59 19.16 -5.17
CA PHE A 50 -14.33 19.18 -3.74
C PHE A 50 -12.95 19.77 -3.43
N GLU A 51 -12.86 20.54 -2.35
CA GLU A 51 -11.59 21.09 -1.86
C GLU A 51 -10.74 20.03 -1.16
N ARG A 52 -11.37 18.98 -0.64
CA ARG A 52 -10.71 17.80 -0.06
C ARG A 52 -11.62 16.58 -0.06
N ILE A 53 -11.00 15.41 -0.10
CA ILE A 53 -11.68 14.13 -0.08
C ILE A 53 -11.22 13.34 1.15
N PHE A 54 -12.15 12.81 1.92
CA PHE A 54 -11.88 11.96 3.08
C PHE A 54 -12.14 10.50 2.74
N ALA A 55 -11.10 9.68 2.76
CA ALA A 55 -11.19 8.23 2.65
C ALA A 55 -11.43 7.62 4.03
N CYS A 56 -12.68 7.29 4.34
CA CYS A 56 -13.07 6.69 5.62
C CYS A 56 -13.14 5.15 5.45
N GLY A 57 -11.99 4.47 5.56
CA GLY A 57 -11.90 3.04 5.27
C GLY A 57 -10.56 2.42 5.63
N GLY A 58 -10.28 1.24 5.08
CA GLY A 58 -8.99 0.57 5.15
C GLY A 58 -8.14 0.80 3.90
N ASP A 59 -6.98 0.12 3.81
CA ASP A 59 -6.01 0.28 2.70
C ASP A 59 -6.66 0.09 1.31
N GLY A 60 -7.57 -0.89 1.16
CA GLY A 60 -8.29 -1.10 -0.10
C GLY A 60 -9.18 0.09 -0.49
N THR A 61 -9.91 0.69 0.47
CA THR A 61 -10.74 1.87 0.23
C THR A 61 -9.88 3.08 -0.16
N ILE A 62 -8.74 3.25 0.53
CA ILE A 62 -7.79 4.34 0.24
C ILE A 62 -7.22 4.18 -1.17
N LYS A 63 -6.81 2.96 -1.56
CA LYS A 63 -6.33 2.64 -2.91
C LYS A 63 -7.36 2.97 -3.99
N GLU A 64 -8.61 2.56 -3.79
CA GLU A 64 -9.70 2.78 -4.74
C GLU A 64 -9.96 4.29 -4.95
N ILE A 65 -10.04 5.06 -3.87
CA ILE A 65 -10.25 6.50 -3.92
C ILE A 65 -9.04 7.21 -4.55
N SER A 66 -7.82 6.81 -4.18
CA SER A 66 -6.61 7.36 -4.79
C SER A 66 -6.55 7.10 -6.29
N SER A 67 -6.90 5.88 -6.71
CA SER A 67 -6.96 5.52 -8.13
C SER A 67 -7.99 6.37 -8.89
N TRP A 68 -9.15 6.63 -8.29
CA TRP A 68 -10.16 7.49 -8.87
C TRP A 68 -9.69 8.95 -9.00
N ILE A 69 -9.01 9.51 -7.97
CA ILE A 69 -8.40 10.84 -8.03
C ILE A 69 -7.40 10.93 -9.19
N LEU A 70 -6.50 9.93 -9.28
CA LEU A 70 -5.45 9.87 -10.30
C LEU A 70 -6.01 9.70 -11.72
N HIS A 71 -7.01 8.84 -11.92
CA HIS A 71 -7.67 8.68 -13.23
C HIS A 71 -8.36 9.94 -13.72
N ASN A 72 -8.81 10.80 -12.79
CA ASN A 72 -9.41 12.09 -13.13
C ASN A 72 -8.37 13.23 -13.22
N ASN A 73 -7.07 12.94 -13.13
CA ASN A 73 -5.99 13.93 -13.09
C ASN A 73 -6.23 15.03 -12.07
N SER A 74 -6.87 14.70 -10.95
CA SER A 74 -7.23 15.65 -9.91
C SER A 74 -6.07 15.88 -8.94
N GLN A 75 -5.96 17.12 -8.49
CA GLN A 75 -5.03 17.52 -7.43
C GLN A 75 -5.73 17.69 -6.07
N THR A 76 -6.99 17.30 -5.96
CA THR A 76 -7.75 17.39 -4.71
C THR A 76 -7.07 16.58 -3.60
N PRO A 77 -6.75 17.21 -2.46
CA PRO A 77 -6.05 16.54 -1.37
C PRO A 77 -6.88 15.42 -0.75
N LEU A 78 -6.23 14.28 -0.52
CA LEU A 78 -6.80 13.11 0.14
C LEU A 78 -6.47 13.12 1.63
N ALA A 79 -7.49 13.15 2.48
CA ALA A 79 -7.40 12.89 3.91
C ALA A 79 -7.78 11.44 4.21
N ILE A 80 -7.09 10.79 5.13
CA ILE A 80 -7.36 9.40 5.51
C ILE A 80 -7.92 9.34 6.92
N ILE A 81 -9.09 8.69 7.05
CA ILE A 81 -9.66 8.26 8.33
C ILE A 81 -9.52 6.74 8.41
N PRO A 82 -8.53 6.23 9.15
CA PRO A 82 -8.17 4.81 9.11
C PRO A 82 -9.17 3.97 9.92
N LEU A 83 -10.04 3.25 9.22
CA LEU A 83 -11.07 2.40 9.81
C LEU A 83 -10.81 0.91 9.59
N GLY A 84 -9.80 0.55 8.82
CA GLY A 84 -9.42 -0.82 8.48
C GLY A 84 -8.70 -1.56 9.61
N SER A 85 -8.34 -2.82 9.35
CA SER A 85 -7.58 -3.66 10.29
C SER A 85 -6.07 -3.48 10.16
N GLY A 86 -5.55 -3.19 8.96
CA GLY A 86 -4.12 -3.00 8.68
C GLY A 86 -3.71 -1.53 8.78
N ASN A 87 -4.37 -0.69 7.98
CA ASN A 87 -4.10 0.75 7.87
C ASN A 87 -2.60 1.03 7.65
N ILE A 88 -1.97 0.23 6.77
CA ILE A 88 -0.52 0.24 6.55
C ILE A 88 -0.07 1.61 6.03
N LEU A 89 -0.78 2.13 5.02
CA LEU A 89 -0.46 3.44 4.45
C LEU A 89 -0.61 4.56 5.49
N ALA A 90 -1.71 4.55 6.26
CA ALA A 90 -1.93 5.57 7.29
C ALA A 90 -0.83 5.55 8.36
N GLN A 91 -0.44 4.36 8.83
CA GLN A 91 0.65 4.22 9.80
C GLN A 91 1.99 4.68 9.22
N SER A 92 2.28 4.35 7.97
CA SER A 92 3.52 4.77 7.29
C SER A 92 3.60 6.29 7.12
N LEU A 93 2.47 6.94 6.88
CA LEU A 93 2.36 8.40 6.75
C LEU A 93 2.23 9.13 8.11
N GLY A 94 2.30 8.42 9.23
CA GLY A 94 2.15 9.01 10.56
C GLY A 94 0.75 9.59 10.82
N ILE A 95 -0.26 9.08 10.10
CA ILE A 95 -1.66 9.49 10.30
C ILE A 95 -2.20 8.79 11.54
N PRO A 96 -2.81 9.52 12.49
CA PRO A 96 -3.34 8.94 13.70
C PRO A 96 -4.40 7.87 13.43
N LEU A 97 -4.32 6.72 14.13
CA LEU A 97 -5.36 5.68 14.08
C LEU A 97 -6.62 6.05 14.89
N ASP A 98 -6.49 7.05 15.74
CA ASP A 98 -7.61 7.63 16.50
C ASP A 98 -8.45 8.52 15.57
N THR A 99 -9.74 8.20 15.45
CA THR A 99 -10.65 8.87 14.51
C THR A 99 -10.76 10.38 14.71
N PRO A 100 -10.96 10.92 15.93
CA PRO A 100 -10.94 12.35 16.16
C PRO A 100 -9.67 13.05 15.74
N LYS A 101 -8.50 12.47 16.06
CA LYS A 101 -7.20 13.04 15.68
C LYS A 101 -6.96 12.98 14.18
N ALA A 102 -7.34 11.87 13.52
CA ALA A 102 -7.26 11.74 12.07
C ALA A 102 -8.16 12.75 11.36
N LEU A 103 -9.37 12.97 11.88
CA LEU A 103 -10.30 13.97 11.35
C LEU A 103 -9.74 15.38 11.49
N LYS A 104 -9.18 15.73 12.66
CA LYS A 104 -8.54 17.04 12.88
C LYS A 104 -7.38 17.25 11.92
N LEU A 105 -6.53 16.23 11.71
CA LEU A 105 -5.46 16.29 10.71
C LEU A 105 -6.02 16.50 9.30
N GLY A 106 -7.07 15.77 8.93
CA GLY A 106 -7.72 15.86 7.60
C GLY A 106 -8.25 17.24 7.26
N PHE A 107 -8.54 18.08 8.24
CA PHE A 107 -8.93 19.47 8.05
C PHE A 107 -7.76 20.47 8.12
N SER A 108 -6.55 20.01 8.39
CA SER A 108 -5.37 20.88 8.36
C SER A 108 -4.87 21.13 6.93
N ASP A 109 -4.00 22.15 6.78
CA ASP A 109 -3.37 22.46 5.50
C ASP A 109 -2.02 21.74 5.30
N GLN A 110 -1.80 20.64 6.00
CA GLN A 110 -0.58 19.86 5.92
C GLN A 110 -0.61 18.92 4.70
N ILE A 111 -0.69 19.51 3.52
CA ILE A 111 -0.69 18.78 2.26
C ILE A 111 0.75 18.39 1.91
N LYS A 112 0.95 17.11 1.60
CA LYS A 112 2.19 16.50 1.12
C LYS A 112 1.93 15.84 -0.22
N LYS A 113 2.92 15.86 -1.09
CA LYS A 113 2.88 15.12 -2.34
C LYS A 113 3.62 13.81 -2.17
N ILE A 114 3.01 12.73 -2.60
CA ILE A 114 3.63 11.40 -2.59
C ILE A 114 3.72 10.82 -3.98
N ASP A 115 4.72 9.98 -4.18
CA ASP A 115 4.88 9.19 -5.38
C ASP A 115 3.83 8.08 -5.44
N VAL A 116 3.54 7.61 -6.64
CA VAL A 116 2.60 6.53 -6.89
C VAL A 116 3.22 5.57 -7.91
N GLY A 117 3.08 4.27 -7.69
CA GLY A 117 3.46 3.31 -8.72
C GLY A 117 2.32 3.08 -9.71
N LEU A 118 2.66 3.03 -11.01
CA LEU A 118 1.74 2.71 -12.11
C LEU A 118 2.16 1.41 -12.77
N ILE A 119 1.24 0.45 -12.87
CA ILE A 119 1.46 -0.87 -13.46
C ILE A 119 0.68 -0.98 -14.76
N ASN A 120 1.37 -1.40 -15.84
CA ASN A 120 0.80 -1.68 -17.15
C ASN A 120 -0.10 -0.54 -17.66
N HIS A 121 0.26 0.72 -17.34
CA HIS A 121 -0.48 1.94 -17.69
C HIS A 121 -1.93 2.00 -17.19
N ARG A 122 -2.30 1.15 -16.22
CA ARG A 122 -3.71 1.00 -15.81
C ARG A 122 -3.93 0.94 -14.29
N HIS A 123 -3.05 0.28 -13.56
CA HIS A 123 -3.26 0.02 -12.13
C HIS A 123 -2.32 0.85 -11.29
N TYR A 124 -2.83 1.56 -10.30
CA TYR A 124 -2.02 2.30 -9.35
C TYR A 124 -1.79 1.47 -8.08
N PHE A 125 -0.64 1.69 -7.46
CA PHE A 125 -0.38 1.22 -6.10
C PHE A 125 0.28 2.30 -5.25
N LEU A 126 -0.05 2.29 -3.97
CA LEU A 126 0.44 3.25 -2.99
C LEU A 126 1.47 2.63 -2.04
N ILE A 127 1.37 1.33 -1.82
CA ILE A 127 2.19 0.59 -0.86
C ILE A 127 3.20 -0.26 -1.62
N ALA A 128 2.74 -1.32 -2.26
CA ALA A 128 3.61 -2.24 -2.97
C ALA A 128 2.88 -3.10 -3.99
N ALA A 129 3.63 -3.52 -5.02
CA ALA A 129 3.25 -4.59 -5.93
C ALA A 129 4.31 -5.69 -5.90
N GLY A 130 4.00 -6.89 -6.37
CA GLY A 130 4.98 -7.95 -6.41
C GLY A 130 4.50 -9.23 -7.05
N CYS A 131 5.43 -10.17 -7.19
CA CYS A 131 5.20 -11.49 -7.75
C CYS A 131 6.00 -12.56 -7.00
N GLY A 132 5.61 -13.84 -7.17
CA GLY A 132 6.23 -14.98 -6.49
C GLY A 132 5.65 -15.24 -5.10
N PHE A 133 4.93 -14.29 -4.53
CA PHE A 133 4.21 -14.47 -3.28
C PHE A 133 2.89 -15.18 -3.59
N ASP A 134 2.66 -16.37 -3.00
CA ASP A 134 1.40 -17.06 -3.23
C ASP A 134 0.24 -16.25 -2.62
N ALA A 135 -0.40 -15.50 -3.48
CA ALA A 135 -1.52 -14.64 -3.12
C ALA A 135 -2.73 -15.43 -2.59
N ARG A 136 -2.80 -16.75 -2.84
CA ARG A 136 -3.76 -17.65 -2.15
C ARG A 136 -3.59 -17.61 -0.64
N ILE A 137 -2.40 -17.31 -0.17
CA ILE A 137 -2.07 -17.19 1.25
C ILE A 137 -2.71 -15.94 1.86
N ILE A 138 -2.68 -14.83 1.13
CA ILE A 138 -3.37 -13.59 1.54
C ILE A 138 -4.88 -13.84 1.61
N LYS A 139 -5.42 -14.62 0.67
CA LYS A 139 -6.84 -14.96 0.60
C LYS A 139 -7.27 -15.96 1.69
N ASN A 140 -6.40 -16.91 2.06
CA ASN A 140 -6.68 -17.96 3.05
C ASN A 140 -6.37 -17.56 4.50
N THR A 141 -5.65 -16.44 4.73
CA THR A 141 -5.54 -15.87 6.07
C THR A 141 -6.92 -15.34 6.46
N SER A 142 -7.69 -16.19 7.13
CA SER A 142 -9.09 -15.94 7.41
C SER A 142 -9.26 -14.57 8.08
N ARG A 143 -10.32 -13.83 7.69
CA ARG A 143 -10.72 -12.58 8.34
C ARG A 143 -10.83 -12.74 9.88
N LYS A 144 -11.08 -13.96 10.37
CA LYS A 144 -11.12 -14.33 11.79
C LYS A 144 -9.74 -14.34 12.45
N ALA A 145 -8.69 -14.85 11.79
CA ALA A 145 -7.32 -14.84 12.32
C ALA A 145 -6.75 -13.42 12.37
N LYS A 146 -7.02 -12.60 11.33
CA LYS A 146 -6.68 -11.17 11.33
C LYS A 146 -7.35 -10.40 12.49
N ARG A 147 -8.54 -10.82 12.92
CA ARG A 147 -9.28 -10.19 14.03
C ARG A 147 -8.79 -10.60 15.42
N ALA A 148 -8.35 -11.84 15.60
CA ALA A 148 -8.03 -12.40 16.91
C ALA A 148 -6.61 -12.06 17.38
N TRP A 149 -5.64 -12.11 16.49
CA TRP A 149 -4.20 -12.01 16.80
C TRP A 149 -3.53 -10.79 16.20
N GLY A 150 -4.28 -9.92 15.53
CA GLY A 150 -3.78 -8.67 14.97
C GLY A 150 -2.63 -8.89 13.99
N PHE A 151 -1.69 -7.94 14.02
CA PHE A 151 -0.55 -7.87 13.11
C PHE A 151 0.46 -9.04 13.26
N LEU A 152 0.67 -9.54 14.48
CA LEU A 152 1.60 -10.66 14.74
C LEU A 152 1.17 -11.94 14.00
N ALA A 153 -0.14 -12.24 13.95
CA ALA A 153 -0.65 -13.39 13.20
C ALA A 153 -0.52 -13.20 11.69
N TYR A 154 -0.66 -11.97 11.20
CA TYR A 154 -0.42 -11.65 9.79
C TYR A 154 1.07 -11.84 9.45
N GLY A 155 1.97 -11.30 10.25
CA GLY A 155 3.42 -11.49 10.08
C GLY A 155 3.84 -12.96 10.16
N LEU A 156 3.32 -13.71 11.15
CA LEU A 156 3.60 -15.14 11.29
C LEU A 156 3.00 -15.94 10.15
N SER A 157 1.79 -15.61 9.70
CA SER A 157 1.15 -16.22 8.53
C SER A 157 1.92 -15.94 7.24
N LEU A 158 2.42 -14.73 7.06
CA LEU A 158 3.32 -14.38 5.96
C LEU A 158 4.59 -15.23 6.00
N ILE A 159 5.21 -15.36 7.17
CA ILE A 159 6.43 -16.15 7.36
C ILE A 159 6.16 -17.63 7.09
N LEU A 160 5.14 -18.24 7.71
CA LEU A 160 4.83 -19.65 7.55
C LEU A 160 4.45 -20.02 6.11
N ASN A 161 3.76 -19.13 5.44
CA ASN A 161 3.34 -19.37 4.06
C ASN A 161 4.44 -19.04 3.03
N PHE A 162 5.38 -18.20 3.39
CA PHE A 162 6.55 -17.91 2.58
C PHE A 162 7.35 -19.18 2.22
N PHE A 163 7.39 -20.19 3.10
CA PHE A 163 8.06 -21.45 2.86
C PHE A 163 7.36 -22.37 1.85
N ASN A 164 6.08 -22.17 1.61
CA ASN A 164 5.32 -22.94 0.64
C ASN A 164 5.44 -22.42 -0.80
N VAL A 165 6.09 -21.26 -0.99
CA VAL A 165 6.31 -20.69 -2.30
C VAL A 165 7.60 -21.26 -2.90
N LYS A 166 7.48 -21.98 -4.01
CA LYS A 166 8.64 -22.45 -4.76
C LYS A 166 9.29 -21.27 -5.48
N PRO A 167 10.64 -21.22 -5.49
CA PRO A 167 11.35 -20.22 -6.28
C PRO A 167 10.97 -20.32 -7.75
N ASP A 168 10.87 -19.20 -8.41
CA ASP A 168 10.63 -19.12 -9.86
C ASP A 168 11.74 -18.34 -10.55
N LYS A 169 11.85 -18.47 -11.86
CA LYS A 169 12.74 -17.65 -12.68
C LYS A 169 11.99 -16.44 -13.18
N PHE A 170 12.63 -15.29 -13.08
CA PHE A 170 12.12 -14.01 -13.54
C PHE A 170 13.12 -13.35 -14.48
N PHE A 171 12.65 -12.83 -15.60
CA PHE A 171 13.39 -11.82 -16.34
C PHE A 171 13.03 -10.46 -15.76
N ILE A 172 14.05 -9.68 -15.40
CA ILE A 172 13.90 -8.36 -14.79
C ILE A 172 14.69 -7.37 -15.62
N LYS A 173 14.08 -6.22 -15.90
CA LYS A 173 14.75 -5.07 -16.51
C LYS A 173 14.43 -3.82 -15.67
N PHE A 174 15.43 -3.04 -15.31
CA PHE A 174 15.29 -1.76 -14.62
C PHE A 174 16.48 -0.85 -14.90
N ASP A 175 16.26 0.44 -15.07
CA ASP A 175 17.27 1.47 -15.27
C ASP A 175 18.35 1.09 -16.33
N GLY A 176 17.95 0.46 -17.43
CA GLY A 176 18.84 0.01 -18.50
C GLY A 176 19.52 -1.33 -18.27
N TYR A 177 19.47 -1.90 -17.07
CA TYR A 177 20.00 -3.23 -16.76
C TYR A 177 18.95 -4.31 -16.98
N SER A 178 19.39 -5.48 -17.44
CA SER A 178 18.51 -6.65 -17.55
C SER A 178 19.24 -7.90 -17.06
N LYS A 179 18.51 -8.75 -16.35
CA LYS A 179 19.02 -10.04 -15.88
C LYS A 179 17.91 -11.06 -15.69
N THR A 180 18.29 -12.33 -15.71
CA THR A 180 17.42 -13.41 -15.23
C THR A 180 17.83 -13.78 -13.81
N VAL A 181 16.88 -13.86 -12.91
CA VAL A 181 17.09 -14.19 -11.50
C VAL A 181 16.15 -15.31 -11.07
N THR A 182 16.64 -16.22 -10.25
CA THR A 182 15.80 -17.18 -9.51
C THR A 182 15.51 -16.56 -8.15
N ALA A 183 14.25 -16.31 -7.88
CA ALA A 183 13.80 -15.66 -6.65
C ALA A 183 12.55 -16.35 -6.10
N GLN A 184 12.37 -16.28 -4.80
CA GLN A 184 11.16 -16.71 -4.13
C GLN A 184 10.07 -15.63 -4.19
N SER A 185 10.52 -14.37 -4.16
CA SER A 185 9.62 -13.22 -4.29
C SER A 185 10.37 -12.00 -4.80
N ILE A 186 9.66 -11.17 -5.56
CA ILE A 186 10.09 -9.84 -5.99
C ILE A 186 9.01 -8.85 -5.59
N PHE A 187 9.41 -7.83 -4.84
CA PHE A 187 8.55 -6.74 -4.40
C PHE A 187 9.02 -5.42 -4.97
N ILE A 188 8.07 -4.61 -5.37
CA ILE A 188 8.28 -3.22 -5.74
C ILE A 188 7.44 -2.40 -4.77
N SER A 189 8.08 -1.56 -3.98
CA SER A 189 7.41 -0.73 -2.99
C SER A 189 7.65 0.74 -3.23
N ASN A 190 6.64 1.53 -2.93
CA ASN A 190 6.72 2.99 -3.00
C ASN A 190 7.57 3.54 -1.84
N PHE A 191 7.51 2.88 -0.70
CA PHE A 191 8.38 3.14 0.45
C PHE A 191 8.80 1.80 1.04
N ALA A 192 10.03 1.73 1.55
CA ALA A 192 10.61 0.47 2.02
C ALA A 192 10.67 0.39 3.55
N LYS A 193 9.76 1.09 4.24
CA LYS A 193 9.59 1.00 5.67
C LYS A 193 8.24 0.35 5.98
N PHE A 194 8.27 -0.89 6.42
CA PHE A 194 7.09 -1.63 6.87
C PHE A 194 7.16 -1.77 8.38
N PHE A 195 6.28 -1.05 9.10
CA PHE A 195 6.31 -0.96 10.55
C PHE A 195 7.67 -0.44 11.07
N ASN A 196 8.43 -1.25 11.79
CA ASN A 196 9.77 -0.90 12.27
C ASN A 196 10.90 -1.51 11.43
N LEU A 197 10.57 -2.26 10.36
CA LEU A 197 11.56 -2.85 9.47
C LEU A 197 11.80 -1.93 8.28
N LYS A 198 13.03 -1.50 8.10
CA LYS A 198 13.46 -0.76 6.92
C LYS A 198 14.04 -1.74 5.92
N LEU A 199 13.31 -2.00 4.83
CA LEU A 199 13.81 -2.84 3.73
C LEU A 199 14.85 -2.12 2.88
N ASN A 200 14.81 -0.80 2.87
CA ASN A 200 15.83 0.09 2.32
C ASN A 200 15.89 1.35 3.21
N PRO A 201 17.03 1.62 3.88
CA PRO A 201 17.15 2.76 4.80
C PRO A 201 17.03 4.13 4.11
N GLU A 202 17.32 4.21 2.82
CA GLU A 202 17.30 5.44 2.03
C GLU A 202 15.96 5.68 1.31
N SER A 203 14.98 4.79 1.52
CA SER A 203 13.69 4.89 0.86
C SER A 203 12.85 6.03 1.40
N ARG A 204 12.26 6.80 0.50
CA ARG A 204 11.28 7.84 0.80
C ARG A 204 10.09 7.70 -0.15
N ILE A 205 8.93 8.11 0.29
CA ILE A 205 7.69 8.06 -0.50
C ILE A 205 7.53 9.25 -1.47
N ASP A 206 8.47 10.17 -1.47
CA ASP A 206 8.42 11.44 -2.21
C ASP A 206 9.73 11.74 -2.98
N ASP A 207 10.59 10.73 -3.21
CA ASP A 207 11.91 10.91 -3.83
C ASP A 207 11.95 10.60 -5.35
N GLY A 208 10.78 10.35 -5.94
CA GLY A 208 10.65 10.03 -7.36
C GLY A 208 11.19 8.65 -7.74
N ASN A 209 11.31 7.73 -6.78
CA ASN A 209 11.80 6.38 -6.99
C ASN A 209 10.89 5.34 -6.35
N LEU A 210 10.94 4.14 -6.91
CA LEU A 210 10.42 2.93 -6.30
C LEU A 210 11.58 2.09 -5.76
N ASN A 211 11.28 1.16 -4.87
CA ASN A 211 12.26 0.25 -4.30
C ASN A 211 11.95 -1.18 -4.77
N ILE A 212 12.82 -1.76 -5.60
CA ILE A 212 12.74 -3.18 -5.92
C ILE A 212 13.49 -3.98 -4.86
N SER A 213 12.88 -5.03 -4.36
CA SER A 213 13.42 -5.97 -3.39
C SER A 213 13.29 -7.38 -3.93
N ILE A 214 14.42 -8.06 -4.10
CA ILE A 214 14.51 -9.40 -4.66
C ILE A 214 14.92 -10.36 -3.54
N LEU A 215 14.02 -11.25 -3.18
CA LEU A 215 14.26 -12.26 -2.17
C LEU A 215 14.61 -13.58 -2.87
N LYS A 216 15.89 -13.94 -2.83
CA LYS A 216 16.40 -15.17 -3.47
C LYS A 216 15.94 -16.41 -2.72
N THR A 217 16.21 -17.57 -3.25
CA THR A 217 15.79 -18.87 -2.66
C THR A 217 16.24 -18.99 -1.21
N LEU A 218 15.28 -19.23 -0.30
CA LEU A 218 15.54 -19.33 1.13
C LEU A 218 15.13 -20.70 1.66
N ARG A 219 16.02 -21.30 2.45
CA ARG A 219 15.68 -22.37 3.41
C ARG A 219 15.25 -21.72 4.74
N LEU A 220 14.62 -22.50 5.62
CA LEU A 220 14.18 -22.00 6.94
C LEU A 220 15.31 -21.29 7.72
N LYS A 221 16.49 -21.90 7.74
CA LYS A 221 17.68 -21.34 8.37
C LYS A 221 18.09 -19.98 7.77
N ASP A 222 17.95 -19.84 6.46
CA ASP A 222 18.31 -18.63 5.74
C ASP A 222 17.35 -17.48 6.09
N LEU A 223 16.06 -17.78 6.26
CA LEU A 223 15.08 -16.79 6.70
C LEU A 223 15.38 -16.30 8.13
N ILE A 224 15.70 -17.21 9.06
CA ILE A 224 16.05 -16.83 10.43
C ILE A 224 17.26 -15.90 10.45
N ILE A 225 18.28 -16.22 9.63
CA ILE A 225 19.47 -15.37 9.49
C ILE A 225 19.08 -14.01 8.91
N LEU A 226 18.24 -13.99 7.87
CA LEU A 226 17.82 -12.75 7.21
C LEU A 226 16.99 -11.88 8.15
N ILE A 227 16.02 -12.46 8.90
CA ILE A 227 15.25 -11.73 9.93
C ILE A 227 16.19 -11.10 10.97
N ARG A 228 17.17 -11.86 11.46
CA ARG A 228 18.17 -11.32 12.40
C ARG A 228 18.92 -10.14 11.78
N ARG A 229 19.36 -10.25 10.54
CA ARG A 229 20.06 -9.17 9.84
C ARG A 229 19.19 -7.93 9.64
N PHE A 230 17.91 -8.10 9.33
CA PHE A 230 16.96 -6.97 9.27
C PHE A 230 16.78 -6.29 10.64
N LEU A 231 16.73 -7.05 11.72
CA LEU A 231 16.60 -6.51 13.07
C LEU A 231 17.84 -5.70 13.50
N PHE A 232 19.03 -6.10 13.02
CA PHE A 232 20.29 -5.41 13.30
C PHE A 232 20.73 -4.44 12.19
N GLU A 233 19.88 -4.20 11.18
CA GLU A 233 20.13 -3.36 10.00
C GLU A 233 21.42 -3.75 9.22
N ASP A 234 21.83 -5.03 9.28
CA ASP A 234 23.04 -5.61 8.64
C ASP A 234 22.70 -6.50 7.42
N TYR A 235 21.69 -6.16 6.67
CA TYR A 235 21.23 -6.97 5.52
C TYR A 235 21.76 -6.49 4.16
N GLN A 236 22.38 -5.33 4.07
CA GLN A 236 22.76 -4.68 2.82
C GLN A 236 23.74 -5.50 1.96
N LYS A 237 24.57 -6.33 2.58
CA LYS A 237 25.54 -7.22 1.92
C LYS A 237 25.12 -8.68 1.91
N ASP A 238 23.85 -8.98 2.21
CA ASP A 238 23.38 -10.36 2.24
C ASP A 238 22.99 -10.84 0.84
N TRP A 239 23.64 -11.90 0.35
CA TRP A 239 23.37 -12.48 -0.96
C TRP A 239 21.92 -12.97 -1.15
N ARG A 240 21.19 -13.18 -0.07
CA ARG A 240 19.79 -13.65 -0.05
C ARG A 240 18.81 -12.54 -0.38
N TYR A 241 19.22 -11.30 -0.16
CA TYR A 241 18.41 -10.13 -0.35
C TYR A 241 19.13 -9.10 -1.20
N GLU A 242 18.47 -8.63 -2.25
CA GLU A 242 18.98 -7.61 -3.15
C GLU A 242 17.94 -6.51 -3.28
N PHE A 243 18.36 -5.28 -3.19
CA PHE A 243 17.45 -4.14 -3.34
C PHE A 243 18.12 -3.03 -4.14
N HIS A 244 17.28 -2.28 -4.89
CA HIS A 244 17.69 -1.12 -5.67
C HIS A 244 16.59 -0.06 -5.63
N LYS A 245 16.99 1.21 -5.77
CA LYS A 245 16.08 2.30 -6.14
C LYS A 245 15.94 2.30 -7.66
N VAL A 246 14.73 2.41 -8.16
CA VAL A 246 14.43 2.34 -9.60
C VAL A 246 13.32 3.32 -9.97
N LYS A 247 13.33 3.86 -11.18
CA LYS A 247 12.24 4.67 -11.73
C LYS A 247 11.25 3.83 -12.51
N ASP A 248 11.76 2.83 -13.22
CA ASP A 248 10.97 1.87 -13.95
C ASP A 248 11.49 0.46 -13.74
N VAL A 249 10.60 -0.51 -13.79
CA VAL A 249 10.96 -1.92 -13.70
C VAL A 249 9.99 -2.78 -14.49
N TYR A 250 10.54 -3.66 -15.31
CA TYR A 250 9.79 -4.69 -16.02
C TYR A 250 10.11 -6.05 -15.43
N ILE A 251 9.07 -6.84 -15.10
CA ILE A 251 9.21 -8.17 -14.52
C ILE A 251 8.35 -9.15 -15.30
N LEU A 252 8.99 -10.18 -15.84
CA LEU A 252 8.34 -11.28 -16.55
C LEU A 252 8.65 -12.59 -15.83
N PRO A 253 7.65 -13.24 -15.17
CA PRO A 253 7.83 -14.57 -14.64
C PRO A 253 7.88 -15.60 -15.77
N PHE A 254 8.76 -16.59 -15.66
CA PHE A 254 8.80 -17.71 -16.63
C PHE A 254 7.65 -18.69 -16.40
N ASN A 255 7.17 -18.80 -15.18
CA ASN A 255 6.01 -19.61 -14.86
C ASN A 255 4.73 -18.77 -14.94
N LYS A 256 3.87 -19.08 -15.91
CA LYS A 256 2.59 -18.39 -16.11
C LYS A 256 1.61 -18.50 -14.92
N LYS A 257 1.87 -19.42 -13.98
CA LYS A 257 1.06 -19.61 -12.76
C LYS A 257 1.54 -18.74 -11.59
N THR A 258 2.60 -17.96 -11.78
CA THR A 258 3.12 -17.07 -10.74
C THR A 258 2.09 -15.99 -10.44
N HIS A 259 1.64 -15.96 -9.20
CA HIS A 259 0.67 -14.98 -8.76
C HIS A 259 1.32 -13.62 -8.55
N MET A 260 0.59 -12.58 -8.88
CA MET A 260 0.96 -11.18 -8.67
C MET A 260 -0.02 -10.52 -7.70
N GLN A 261 0.42 -9.48 -7.04
CA GLN A 261 -0.40 -8.72 -6.11
C GLN A 261 -0.14 -7.22 -6.26
N ILE A 262 -1.15 -6.41 -5.95
CA ILE A 262 -1.11 -4.95 -5.90
C ILE A 262 -1.78 -4.51 -4.60
N ASP A 263 -1.04 -3.88 -3.70
CA ASP A 263 -1.51 -3.43 -2.38
C ASP A 263 -2.26 -4.51 -1.59
N GLY A 264 -1.77 -5.77 -1.69
CA GLY A 264 -2.34 -6.93 -0.99
C GLY A 264 -3.55 -7.58 -1.69
N GLU A 265 -3.89 -7.17 -2.91
CA GLU A 265 -4.91 -7.81 -3.75
C GLU A 265 -4.26 -8.64 -4.85
N VAL A 266 -4.75 -9.86 -5.03
CA VAL A 266 -4.27 -10.75 -6.10
C VAL A 266 -4.76 -10.27 -7.44
N ILE A 267 -3.86 -10.24 -8.40
CA ILE A 267 -4.15 -9.89 -9.78
C ILE A 267 -3.54 -10.90 -10.74
N GLU A 268 -4.22 -11.20 -11.83
CA GLU A 268 -3.72 -12.06 -12.90
C GLU A 268 -3.21 -11.19 -14.04
N LEU A 269 -1.90 -11.06 -14.12
CA LEU A 269 -1.22 -10.35 -15.20
C LEU A 269 -0.11 -11.24 -15.76
N PRO A 270 0.22 -11.14 -17.07
CA PRO A 270 1.32 -11.90 -17.66
C PRO A 270 2.69 -11.36 -17.27
N TYR A 271 2.79 -10.07 -16.97
CA TYR A 271 4.01 -9.35 -16.60
C TYR A 271 3.64 -8.09 -15.80
N LEU A 272 4.64 -7.49 -15.18
CA LEU A 272 4.53 -6.17 -14.56
C LEU A 272 5.46 -5.20 -15.29
N ASP A 273 4.90 -4.18 -15.92
CA ASP A 273 5.59 -2.99 -16.41
C ASP A 273 5.25 -1.84 -15.47
N ILE A 274 6.19 -1.46 -14.62
CA ILE A 274 5.98 -0.56 -13.50
C ILE A 274 6.80 0.70 -13.70
N LYS A 275 6.14 1.85 -13.48
CA LYS A 275 6.79 3.17 -13.46
C LYS A 275 6.39 3.93 -12.22
N VAL A 276 7.31 4.76 -11.71
CA VAL A 276 6.96 5.76 -10.72
C VAL A 276 6.26 6.94 -11.39
N LEU A 277 5.23 7.45 -10.75
CA LEU A 277 4.63 8.75 -11.01
C LEU A 277 5.05 9.67 -9.87
N PRO A 278 6.05 10.54 -10.07
CA PRO A 278 6.57 11.38 -8.99
C PRO A 278 5.52 12.38 -8.51
N GLN A 279 5.36 12.48 -7.20
CA GLN A 279 4.51 13.48 -6.55
C GLN A 279 3.09 13.56 -7.12
N ALA A 280 2.54 12.40 -7.52
CA ALA A 280 1.28 12.32 -8.26
C ALA A 280 0.03 12.46 -7.40
N LEU A 281 0.12 12.23 -6.09
CA LEU A 281 -1.02 12.28 -5.19
C LEU A 281 -0.78 13.27 -4.04
N ASN A 282 -1.70 14.22 -3.89
CA ASN A 282 -1.74 15.10 -2.72
C ASN A 282 -2.40 14.37 -1.55
N ILE A 283 -1.70 14.27 -0.41
CA ILE A 283 -2.21 13.63 0.79
C ILE A 283 -2.05 14.54 2.00
N ILE A 284 -3.00 14.51 2.92
CA ILE A 284 -2.92 15.29 4.17
C ILE A 284 -2.25 14.42 5.24
N ALA A 285 -1.02 14.78 5.60
CA ALA A 285 -0.22 14.04 6.57
C ALA A 285 0.72 14.96 7.35
N ASN A 286 1.02 14.61 8.60
CA ASN A 286 1.94 15.40 9.43
C ASN A 286 3.38 15.30 8.91
N LYS A 287 3.79 14.11 8.44
CA LYS A 287 5.17 13.77 8.15
C LYS A 287 5.21 12.65 7.11
N LEU A 288 6.15 12.69 6.21
CA LEU A 288 6.43 11.60 5.29
C LEU A 288 7.50 10.65 5.88
N PRO A 289 7.40 9.35 5.61
CA PRO A 289 8.37 8.35 6.05
C PRO A 289 9.70 8.44 5.32
#